data_ea8222434a4503d0d3aad07435f12420
#
_entry.id   ea8222434a4503d0d3aad07435f12420
#
_cell.length_a   1.000
_cell.length_b   1.000
_cell.length_c   1.000
_cell.angle_alpha   90.00
_cell.angle_beta   90.00
_cell.angle_gamma   90.00
#
_symmetry.space_group_name_H-M   'P 1'
#
loop_
_entity.id
_entity.type
_entity.pdbx_description
1 polymer ?
#
loop_
_entity_poly.entity_id
_entity_poly.type
_entity_poly.pdbx_seq_one_letter_code
_entity_poly.pdbx_strand_id
1 'polypeptide(L)' 'MKLPRDLSGQQLVHALNRNWEYREVHRVGSHIILQTEVPRHHRISVPDHRPLRIGTLNAILRSVAEAKGVTRQQVLASL' A
#
# COMPACT_ATOMS: atom_id res chain seq x y z
N MET A 1 11.32 -1.16 13.86
CA MET A 1 9.90 -1.51 13.97
C MET A 1 9.62 -2.73 13.12
N LYS A 2 8.90 -3.68 13.65
CA LYS A 2 8.60 -4.91 12.92
C LYS A 2 7.45 -4.70 11.95
N LEU A 3 7.55 -5.33 10.77
CA LEU A 3 6.45 -5.37 9.83
C LEU A 3 5.34 -6.28 10.37
N PRO A 4 4.06 -5.93 10.20
CA PRO A 4 2.97 -6.80 10.61
C PRO A 4 2.97 -8.07 9.76
N ARG A 5 2.90 -9.23 10.41
CA ARG A 5 2.97 -10.52 9.72
C ARG A 5 1.60 -11.05 9.28
N ASP A 6 0.55 -10.43 9.78
CA ASP A 6 -0.83 -10.89 9.54
C ASP A 6 -1.65 -9.86 8.80
N LEU A 7 -1.00 -8.96 8.10
CA LEU A 7 -1.69 -7.92 7.34
C LEU A 7 -2.15 -8.48 6.00
N SER A 8 -3.45 -8.32 5.70
CA SER A 8 -4.00 -8.70 4.42
C SER A 8 -3.85 -7.58 3.39
N GLY A 9 -3.95 -7.95 2.11
CA GLY A 9 -3.97 -6.95 1.04
C GLY A 9 -5.11 -5.96 1.22
N GLN A 10 -6.29 -6.44 1.61
CA GLN A 10 -7.44 -5.55 1.83
C GLN A 10 -7.23 -4.59 2.98
N GLN A 11 -6.60 -5.04 4.06
CA GLN A 11 -6.27 -4.15 5.18
C GLN A 11 -5.30 -3.06 4.75
N LEU A 12 -4.32 -3.42 3.93
CA LEU A 12 -3.37 -2.46 3.40
C LEU A 12 -4.06 -1.45 2.48
N VAL A 13 -4.94 -1.91 1.60
CA VAL A 13 -5.73 -1.04 0.72
C VAL A 13 -6.54 -0.04 1.54
N HIS A 14 -7.18 -0.51 2.62
CA HIS A 14 -7.98 0.34 3.49
C HIS A 14 -7.12 1.44 4.13
N ALA A 15 -5.95 1.07 4.65
CA ALA A 15 -5.05 2.03 5.29
C ALA A 15 -4.52 3.06 4.29
N LEU A 16 -4.15 2.61 3.08
CA LEU A 16 -3.64 3.51 2.04
C LEU A 16 -4.72 4.45 1.54
N ASN A 17 -5.95 3.98 1.44
CA ASN A 17 -7.08 4.82 1.07
C ASN A 17 -7.35 5.89 2.14
N ARG A 18 -7.39 5.48 3.40
CA ARG A 18 -7.72 6.38 4.51
C ARG A 18 -6.64 7.42 4.78
N ASN A 19 -5.38 7.01 4.75
CA ASN A 19 -4.28 7.84 5.26
C ASN A 19 -3.41 8.43 4.16
N TRP A 20 -3.41 7.87 2.95
CA TRP A 20 -2.47 8.26 1.90
C TRP A 20 -3.14 8.61 0.58
N GLU A 21 -4.45 8.79 0.58
CA GLU A 21 -5.22 9.27 -0.57
C GLU A 21 -5.11 8.38 -1.80
N TYR A 22 -4.91 7.07 -1.60
CA TYR A 22 -5.02 6.11 -2.69
C TYR A 22 -6.45 5.64 -2.81
N ARG A 23 -6.89 5.35 -4.03
CA ARG A 23 -8.21 4.78 -4.29
C ARG A 23 -8.07 3.58 -5.21
N GLU A 24 -8.94 2.63 -5.06
CA GLU A 24 -9.01 1.49 -5.97
C GLU A 24 -9.63 1.96 -7.28
N VAL A 25 -8.88 1.80 -8.39
CA VAL A 25 -9.35 2.21 -9.71
C VAL A 25 -9.60 1.03 -10.63
N HIS A 26 -9.02 -0.13 -10.31
CA HIS A 26 -9.11 -1.29 -11.17
C HIS A 26 -8.74 -2.54 -10.40
N ARG A 27 -9.17 -3.70 -10.90
CA ARG A 27 -8.79 -4.99 -10.31
C ARG A 27 -8.48 -5.95 -11.43
N VAL A 28 -7.31 -6.58 -11.38
CA VAL A 28 -6.86 -7.55 -12.38
C VAL A 28 -6.56 -8.85 -11.65
N GLY A 29 -7.42 -9.86 -11.80
CA GLY A 29 -7.31 -11.10 -11.05
C GLY A 29 -7.31 -10.82 -9.55
N SER A 30 -6.28 -11.26 -8.84
CA SER A 30 -6.14 -11.03 -7.41
C SER A 30 -5.36 -9.76 -7.09
N HIS A 31 -5.07 -8.92 -8.08
CA HIS A 31 -4.33 -7.67 -7.88
C HIS A 31 -5.27 -6.48 -7.84
N ILE A 32 -5.22 -5.73 -6.75
CA ILE A 32 -6.00 -4.52 -6.55
C ILE A 32 -5.13 -3.34 -6.96
N ILE A 33 -5.58 -2.60 -7.98
CA ILE A 33 -4.81 -1.47 -8.49
C ILE A 33 -5.28 -0.20 -7.79
N LEU A 34 -4.36 0.44 -7.09
CA LEU A 34 -4.61 1.69 -6.38
C LEU A 34 -3.92 2.84 -7.10
N GLN A 35 -4.53 4.01 -7.01
CA GLN A 35 -4.03 5.21 -7.67
C GLN A 35 -4.23 6.42 -6.79
N THR A 36 -3.25 7.32 -6.81
CA THR A 36 -3.34 8.63 -6.18
C THR A 36 -2.91 9.69 -7.19
N GLU A 37 -3.39 10.92 -6.98
CA GLU A 37 -2.94 12.07 -7.77
C GLU A 37 -2.17 13.07 -6.89
N VAL A 38 -2.00 12.76 -5.61
CA VAL A 38 -1.41 13.68 -4.63
C VAL A 38 -0.13 13.08 -4.05
N PRO A 39 0.99 13.77 -4.13
CA PRO A 39 1.25 15.07 -4.76
C PRO A 39 1.31 15.00 -6.28
N ARG A 40 1.41 13.78 -6.83
CA ARG A 40 1.39 13.54 -8.27
C ARG A 40 0.85 12.15 -8.54
N HIS A 41 0.60 11.85 -9.80
CA HIS A 41 0.08 10.56 -10.21
C HIS A 41 1.02 9.42 -9.81
N HIS A 42 0.47 8.41 -9.13
CA HIS A 42 1.20 7.21 -8.77
C HIS A 42 0.23 6.03 -8.67
N ARG A 43 0.62 4.91 -9.22
CA ARG A 43 -0.21 3.70 -9.25
C ARG A 43 0.57 2.53 -8.69
N ILE A 44 -0.09 1.73 -7.85
CA ILE A 44 0.49 0.53 -7.26
C ILE A 44 -0.48 -0.64 -7.37
N SER A 45 0.07 -1.83 -7.29
CA SER A 45 -0.69 -3.07 -7.29
C SER A 45 -0.53 -3.75 -5.93
N VAL A 46 -1.65 -4.07 -5.29
CA VAL A 46 -1.66 -4.76 -4.00
C VAL A 46 -2.32 -6.12 -4.20
N PRO A 47 -1.61 -7.22 -3.93
CA PRO A 47 -2.23 -8.55 -4.02
C PRO A 47 -3.31 -8.72 -2.96
N ASP A 48 -4.44 -9.28 -3.36
CA ASP A 48 -5.54 -9.57 -2.44
C ASP A 48 -5.30 -10.92 -1.77
N HIS A 49 -4.25 -10.98 -0.96
CA HIS A 49 -3.83 -12.18 -0.23
C HIS A 49 -3.85 -11.94 1.27
N ARG A 50 -3.99 -13.00 2.01
CA ARG A 50 -3.95 -12.96 3.47
C ARG A 50 -3.11 -14.11 4.01
N PRO A 51 -1.98 -13.83 4.69
CA PRO A 51 -1.37 -12.51 4.84
C PRO A 51 -0.58 -12.12 3.59
N LEU A 52 -0.23 -10.86 3.49
CA LEU A 52 0.72 -10.41 2.49
C LEU A 52 2.11 -10.94 2.83
N ARG A 53 2.88 -11.31 1.81
CA ARG A 53 4.27 -11.68 2.01
C ARG A 53 5.04 -10.45 2.48
N ILE A 54 5.97 -10.65 3.39
CA ILE A 54 6.75 -9.55 3.97
C ILE A 54 7.52 -8.78 2.90
N GLY A 55 8.10 -9.48 1.93
CA GLY A 55 8.81 -8.81 0.83
C GLY A 55 7.89 -7.94 -0.02
N THR A 56 6.69 -8.42 -0.30
CA THR A 56 5.69 -7.68 -1.05
C THR A 56 5.24 -6.44 -0.27
N LEU A 57 4.94 -6.61 1.01
CA LEU A 57 4.55 -5.50 1.88
C LEU A 57 5.65 -4.44 1.92
N ASN A 58 6.89 -4.86 2.11
CA ASN A 58 8.02 -3.95 2.19
C ASN A 58 8.19 -3.15 0.89
N ALA A 59 8.05 -3.82 -0.26
CA ALA A 59 8.15 -3.15 -1.56
C ALA A 59 7.06 -2.10 -1.73
N ILE A 60 5.84 -2.41 -1.31
CA ILE A 60 4.71 -1.47 -1.39
C ILE A 60 4.96 -0.27 -0.48
N LEU A 61 5.43 -0.50 0.75
CA LEU A 61 5.73 0.58 1.69
C LEU A 61 6.79 1.52 1.13
N ARG A 62 7.82 0.99 0.50
CA ARG A 62 8.87 1.80 -0.13
C ARG A 62 8.32 2.64 -1.28
N SER A 63 7.49 2.03 -2.11
CA SER A 63 6.90 2.70 -3.26
C SER A 63 6.01 3.87 -2.81
N VAL A 64 5.17 3.64 -1.81
CA VAL A 64 4.30 4.68 -1.26
C VAL A 64 5.13 5.78 -0.62
N ALA A 65 6.14 5.42 0.16
CA ALA A 65 7.00 6.40 0.82
C ALA A 65 7.67 7.30 -0.20
N GLU A 66 8.20 6.73 -1.27
CA GLU A 66 8.84 7.49 -2.34
C GLU A 66 7.84 8.43 -3.03
N ALA A 67 6.67 7.94 -3.36
CA ALA A 67 5.64 8.72 -4.05
C ALA A 67 5.12 9.88 -3.18
N LYS A 68 5.05 9.67 -1.87
CA LYS A 68 4.50 10.67 -0.94
C LYS A 68 5.57 11.56 -0.32
N GLY A 69 6.84 11.30 -0.58
CA GLY A 69 7.93 12.09 0.00
C GLY A 69 8.08 11.91 1.50
N VAL A 70 7.78 10.72 2.00
CA VAL A 70 7.87 10.39 3.43
C VAL A 70 8.77 9.17 3.62
N THR A 71 9.02 8.80 4.85
CA THR A 71 9.81 7.61 5.14
C THR A 71 8.93 6.37 5.13
N ARG A 72 9.56 5.22 4.87
CA ARG A 72 8.89 3.92 4.96
C ARG A 72 8.27 3.72 6.34
N GLN A 73 8.96 4.14 7.40
CA GLN A 73 8.46 4.04 8.76
C GLN A 73 7.21 4.86 8.99
N GLN A 74 7.11 6.03 8.36
CA GLN A 74 5.90 6.85 8.46
C GLN A 74 4.70 6.15 7.84
N VAL A 75 4.90 5.49 6.70
CA VAL A 75 3.83 4.71 6.08
C VAL A 75 3.47 3.53 6.97
N LEU A 76 4.47 2.80 7.45
CA LEU A 76 4.25 1.64 8.31
C LEU A 76 3.47 2.01 9.58
N ALA A 77 3.81 3.14 10.19
CA ALA A 77 3.15 3.59 11.41
C ALA A 77 1.67 3.95 11.21
N SER A 78 1.25 4.16 9.97
CA SER A 78 -0.13 4.51 9.65
C SER A 78 -1.03 3.28 9.41
N LEU A 79 -0.46 2.10 9.41
CA LEU A 79 -1.21 0.87 9.11
C LEU A 79 -2.04 0.36 10.28
#